data_ac87519744fbf364458f51e98be1e81e
#
_entry.id   ac87519744fbf364458f51e98be1e81e
#
_cell.length_a   1.000
_cell.length_b   1.000
_cell.length_c   1.000
_cell.angle_alpha   90.00
_cell.angle_beta   90.00
_cell.angle_gamma   90.00
#
_symmetry.space_group_name_H-M   'P 1'
#
loop_
_entity.id
_entity.type
_entity.pdbx_description
1 polymer ?
#
loop_
_entity_poly.entity_id
_entity_poly.type
_entity_poly.pdbx_seq_one_letter_code
_entity_poly.pdbx_strand_id
1 'polypeptide(L)'
;MRSEEALKRLHKSVVSCRKCPRLVIYLEEITNRKPKRYQQWDYWGKPLPSFGDPQARLLIVGLAPAAHGGARTGRMFTGDRSGEWLFSALHEAGFSNRPKSDRRDDDLTLSDCYITATIHCAPPKNKPLPQEIENCRPYLLEEFRLLKKVRIILALGQIAFTQTLRSLRLVGYEIPNLPFGHGRLYRVSRREGGKDFLRSDRRADLSTGAVKILATYHPSQQNTQTGRLTRPMFRQIFEKIREEIGEEQ
;
A
#
# COMPACT_ATOMS: atom_id res chain seq x y z
N MET A 1 -16.31 -14.80 1.30
CA MET A 1 -16.62 -15.00 2.74
C MET A 1 -15.39 -15.29 3.61
N ARG A 2 -14.66 -16.45 3.51
CA ARG A 2 -13.53 -16.76 4.42
C ARG A 2 -12.35 -15.77 4.35
N SER A 3 -11.92 -15.31 3.16
CA SER A 3 -10.80 -14.38 3.02
C SER A 3 -11.16 -12.94 3.45
N GLU A 4 -12.38 -12.51 3.23
CA GLU A 4 -12.85 -11.19 3.66
C GLU A 4 -12.92 -11.06 5.19
N GLU A 5 -13.41 -12.10 5.85
CA GLU A 5 -13.41 -12.15 7.31
C GLU A 5 -12.00 -12.22 7.90
N ALA A 6 -11.06 -12.92 7.21
CA ALA A 6 -9.66 -12.93 7.59
C ALA A 6 -9.01 -11.55 7.42
N LEU A 7 -9.31 -10.81 6.33
CA LEU A 7 -8.87 -9.41 6.17
C LEU A 7 -9.42 -8.50 7.29
N LYS A 8 -10.70 -8.66 7.67
CA LYS A 8 -11.26 -7.90 8.80
C LYS A 8 -10.54 -8.18 10.11
N ARG A 9 -10.16 -9.45 10.37
CA ARG A 9 -9.34 -9.80 11.56
C ARG A 9 -7.94 -9.21 11.47
N LEU A 10 -7.30 -9.26 10.30
CA LEU A 10 -6.00 -8.64 10.07
C LEU A 10 -6.04 -7.14 10.32
N HIS A 11 -7.06 -6.43 9.82
CA HIS A 11 -7.27 -4.99 10.06
C HIS A 11 -7.40 -4.68 11.56
N LYS A 12 -8.14 -5.47 12.32
CA LYS A 12 -8.23 -5.33 13.78
C LYS A 12 -6.87 -5.49 14.45
N SER A 13 -6.09 -6.50 14.03
CA SER A 13 -4.74 -6.75 14.53
C SER A 13 -3.78 -5.60 14.21
N VAL A 14 -3.88 -5.01 13.01
CA VAL A 14 -3.11 -3.82 12.63
C VAL A 14 -3.47 -2.64 13.54
N VAL A 15 -4.75 -2.32 13.68
CA VAL A 15 -5.21 -1.15 14.47
C VAL A 15 -4.80 -1.24 15.95
N SER A 16 -4.74 -2.46 16.51
CA SER A 16 -4.32 -2.69 17.90
C SER A 16 -2.81 -2.86 18.08
N CYS A 17 -2.01 -2.79 16.99
CA CYS A 17 -0.57 -3.05 17.04
C CYS A 17 0.20 -1.99 17.85
N ARG A 18 1.10 -2.45 18.72
CA ARG A 18 2.00 -1.62 19.58
C ARG A 18 3.47 -2.04 19.48
N LYS A 19 3.87 -2.76 18.43
CA LYS A 19 5.22 -3.37 18.31
C LYS A 19 6.36 -2.36 18.16
N CYS A 20 6.08 -1.10 17.82
CA CYS A 20 7.08 -0.06 17.57
C CYS A 20 6.87 1.11 18.53
N PRO A 21 7.52 1.12 19.74
CA PRO A 21 7.29 2.16 20.75
C PRO A 21 7.48 3.58 20.22
N ARG A 22 8.53 3.83 19.41
CA ARG A 22 8.79 5.14 18.79
C ARG A 22 7.61 5.63 17.94
N LEU A 23 6.99 4.74 17.16
CA LEU A 23 5.86 5.09 16.29
C LEU A 23 4.57 5.29 17.10
N VAL A 24 4.37 4.52 18.16
CA VAL A 24 3.24 4.68 19.08
C VAL A 24 3.31 6.06 19.75
N ILE A 25 4.45 6.41 20.35
CA ILE A 25 4.69 7.71 20.96
C ILE A 25 4.47 8.84 19.95
N TYR A 26 5.01 8.70 18.74
CA TYR A 26 4.85 9.72 17.71
C TYR A 26 3.39 9.90 17.27
N LEU A 27 2.60 8.84 17.17
CA LEU A 27 1.18 8.93 16.87
C LEU A 27 0.41 9.66 17.97
N GLU A 28 0.76 9.45 19.24
CA GLU A 28 0.21 10.17 20.39
C GLU A 28 0.61 11.67 20.36
N GLU A 29 1.88 11.96 20.05
CA GLU A 29 2.36 13.34 19.92
C GLU A 29 1.63 14.14 18.86
N ILE A 30 1.47 13.60 17.65
CA ILE A 30 0.77 14.29 16.55
C ILE A 30 -0.73 14.44 16.79
N THR A 31 -1.30 13.55 17.59
CA THR A 31 -2.71 13.63 18.02
C THR A 31 -2.92 14.74 19.02
N ASN A 32 -1.97 14.95 19.93
CA ASN A 32 -2.04 15.97 20.98
C ASN A 32 -1.54 17.36 20.52
N ARG A 33 -0.54 17.38 19.61
CA ARG A 33 0.08 18.62 19.08
C ARG A 33 -0.33 18.90 17.65
N LYS A 34 -1.64 19.17 17.43
CA LYS A 34 -2.21 19.40 16.11
C LYS A 34 -1.79 20.75 15.52
N PRO A 35 -1.44 20.84 14.23
CA PRO A 35 -1.28 22.12 13.54
C PRO A 35 -2.57 22.95 13.59
N LYS A 36 -2.45 24.30 13.57
CA LYS A 36 -3.60 25.24 13.64
C LYS A 36 -4.75 24.85 12.71
N ARG A 37 -4.47 24.49 11.44
CA ARG A 37 -5.45 24.11 10.42
C ARG A 37 -6.23 22.82 10.74
N TYR A 38 -5.77 22.02 11.70
CA TYR A 38 -6.38 20.74 12.08
C TYR A 38 -6.76 20.64 13.56
N GLN A 39 -6.78 21.75 14.30
CA GLN A 39 -7.10 21.75 15.72
C GLN A 39 -8.49 21.17 16.02
N GLN A 40 -9.46 21.40 15.13
CA GLN A 40 -10.84 20.91 15.25
C GLN A 40 -11.04 19.47 14.78
N TRP A 41 -9.97 18.82 14.28
CA TRP A 41 -10.07 17.44 13.80
C TRP A 41 -9.89 16.46 14.95
N ASP A 42 -10.73 15.44 14.96
CA ASP A 42 -10.48 14.25 15.78
C ASP A 42 -9.56 13.31 15.00
N TYR A 43 -8.30 13.20 15.47
CA TYR A 43 -7.30 12.38 14.81
C TYR A 43 -7.54 10.91 15.09
N TRP A 44 -7.39 10.08 14.07
CA TRP A 44 -7.39 8.63 14.22
C TRP A 44 -6.30 8.15 15.20
N GLY A 45 -5.07 8.64 15.08
CA GLY A 45 -3.98 8.46 16.03
C GLY A 45 -3.56 7.02 16.32
N LYS A 46 -3.91 6.07 15.47
CA LYS A 46 -3.64 4.63 15.59
C LYS A 46 -3.00 4.09 14.31
N PRO A 47 -2.42 2.87 14.31
CA PRO A 47 -2.02 2.21 13.07
C PRO A 47 -3.19 2.13 12.10
N LEU A 48 -2.93 2.31 10.80
CA LEU A 48 -3.97 2.33 9.77
C LEU A 48 -4.18 0.95 9.18
N PRO A 49 -5.42 0.47 9.09
CA PRO A 49 -5.71 -0.71 8.29
C PRO A 49 -5.53 -0.39 6.81
N SER A 50 -5.30 -1.43 6.01
CA SER A 50 -5.39 -1.36 4.56
C SER A 50 -6.84 -1.17 4.10
N PHE A 51 -7.04 -0.82 2.84
CA PHE A 51 -8.33 -0.36 2.34
C PHE A 51 -8.54 -0.77 0.89
N GLY A 52 -9.73 -1.22 0.54
CA GLY A 52 -10.11 -1.51 -0.85
C GLY A 52 -10.90 -2.78 -1.04
N ASP A 53 -10.94 -3.26 -2.28
CA ASP A 53 -11.67 -4.44 -2.70
C ASP A 53 -10.91 -5.73 -2.32
N PRO A 54 -11.47 -6.64 -1.51
CA PRO A 54 -10.85 -7.92 -1.20
C PRO A 54 -10.63 -8.85 -2.41
N GLN A 55 -11.29 -8.58 -3.53
CA GLN A 55 -11.16 -9.33 -4.78
C GLN A 55 -10.27 -8.63 -5.82
N ALA A 56 -9.52 -7.60 -5.39
CA ALA A 56 -8.70 -6.76 -6.25
C ALA A 56 -7.67 -7.54 -7.06
N ARG A 57 -7.54 -7.19 -8.33
CA ARG A 57 -6.42 -7.59 -9.21
C ARG A 57 -5.24 -6.62 -9.08
N LEU A 58 -5.49 -5.36 -8.71
CA LEU A 58 -4.46 -4.35 -8.42
C LEU A 58 -4.23 -4.22 -6.92
N LEU A 59 -2.97 -4.44 -6.49
CA LEU A 59 -2.50 -4.10 -5.14
C LEU A 59 -1.56 -2.90 -5.20
N ILE A 60 -1.86 -1.83 -4.48
CA ILE A 60 -0.99 -0.66 -4.35
C ILE A 60 -0.26 -0.71 -3.02
N VAL A 61 1.07 -0.62 -3.06
CA VAL A 61 1.92 -0.63 -1.87
C VAL A 61 2.61 0.73 -1.71
N GLY A 62 2.24 1.47 -0.66
CA GLY A 62 2.92 2.69 -0.24
C GLY A 62 4.06 2.44 0.76
N LEU A 63 4.71 3.52 1.19
CA LEU A 63 5.71 3.43 2.27
C LEU A 63 5.03 3.41 3.64
N ALA A 64 4.28 4.46 3.95
CA ALA A 64 3.73 4.74 5.27
C ALA A 64 2.63 5.80 5.19
N PRO A 65 1.69 5.85 6.17
CA PRO A 65 0.77 6.97 6.31
C PRO A 65 1.51 8.28 6.60
N ALA A 66 0.98 9.39 6.08
CA ALA A 66 1.42 10.73 6.47
C ALA A 66 0.81 11.12 7.82
N ALA A 67 1.59 11.81 8.67
CA ALA A 67 1.19 12.22 10.02
C ALA A 67 -0.12 13.04 10.05
N HIS A 68 -0.26 14.02 9.14
CA HIS A 68 -1.44 14.88 9.05
C HIS A 68 -2.36 14.53 7.88
N GLY A 69 -2.10 13.40 7.19
CA GLY A 69 -2.95 12.77 6.19
C GLY A 69 -3.63 11.53 6.75
N GLY A 70 -3.15 10.34 6.37
CA GLY A 70 -3.70 9.07 6.81
C GLY A 70 -3.80 8.92 8.32
N ALA A 71 -2.75 9.26 9.11
CA ALA A 71 -2.80 9.14 10.57
C ALA A 71 -3.81 10.10 11.23
N ARG A 72 -4.17 11.20 10.55
CA ARG A 72 -5.28 12.06 10.95
C ARG A 72 -6.63 11.45 10.61
N THR A 73 -6.80 10.94 9.41
CA THR A 73 -8.11 10.56 8.85
C THR A 73 -8.49 9.11 9.12
N GLY A 74 -7.53 8.23 9.39
CA GLY A 74 -7.77 6.79 9.61
C GLY A 74 -7.87 5.97 8.32
N ARG A 75 -7.56 6.54 7.13
CA ARG A 75 -7.53 5.83 5.85
C ARG A 75 -6.25 6.16 5.07
N MET A 76 -5.67 5.15 4.43
CA MET A 76 -4.46 5.28 3.62
C MET A 76 -4.64 6.33 2.52
N PHE A 77 -3.62 7.17 2.27
CA PHE A 77 -3.62 8.23 1.24
C PHE A 77 -4.79 9.21 1.33
N THR A 78 -5.38 9.42 2.51
CA THR A 78 -6.54 10.31 2.68
C THR A 78 -6.16 11.60 3.37
N GLY A 79 -6.61 12.72 2.81
CA GLY A 79 -6.43 14.05 3.39
C GLY A 79 -5.02 14.63 3.27
N ASP A 80 -4.25 14.19 2.29
CA ASP A 80 -2.95 14.75 1.93
C ASP A 80 -2.75 14.82 0.40
N ARG A 81 -1.71 15.55 -0.03
CA ARG A 81 -1.43 15.80 -1.44
C ARG A 81 -1.12 14.51 -2.24
N SER A 82 -0.50 13.53 -1.61
CA SER A 82 -0.21 12.25 -2.27
C SER A 82 -1.51 11.50 -2.58
N GLY A 83 -2.47 11.58 -1.67
CA GLY A 83 -3.81 11.03 -1.85
C GLY A 83 -4.59 11.73 -2.96
N GLU A 84 -4.52 13.06 -3.07
CA GLU A 84 -5.16 13.80 -4.16
C GLU A 84 -4.67 13.31 -5.54
N TRP A 85 -3.38 13.05 -5.67
CA TRP A 85 -2.80 12.51 -6.91
C TRP A 85 -3.26 11.07 -7.16
N LEU A 86 -3.19 10.24 -6.14
CA LEU A 86 -3.53 8.82 -6.24
C LEU A 86 -5.01 8.62 -6.58
N PHE A 87 -5.91 9.24 -5.82
CA PHE A 87 -7.35 9.04 -6.05
C PHE A 87 -7.86 9.69 -7.33
N SER A 88 -7.27 10.82 -7.78
CA SER A 88 -7.57 11.37 -9.10
C SER A 88 -7.23 10.35 -10.21
N ALA A 89 -6.04 9.76 -10.17
CA ALA A 89 -5.61 8.79 -11.16
C ALA A 89 -6.42 7.46 -11.08
N LEU A 90 -6.75 7.00 -9.87
CA LEU A 90 -7.61 5.84 -9.67
C LEU A 90 -9.02 6.05 -10.23
N HIS A 91 -9.58 7.25 -10.04
CA HIS A 91 -10.89 7.59 -10.57
C HIS A 91 -10.89 7.66 -12.10
N GLU A 92 -9.91 8.34 -12.69
CA GLU A 92 -9.72 8.42 -14.14
C GLU A 92 -9.57 7.02 -14.77
N ALA A 93 -8.91 6.10 -14.07
CA ALA A 93 -8.73 4.71 -14.49
C ALA A 93 -9.88 3.76 -14.07
N GLY A 94 -10.96 4.24 -13.46
CA GLY A 94 -12.14 3.44 -13.09
C GLY A 94 -11.93 2.47 -11.90
N PHE A 95 -10.91 2.71 -11.04
CA PHE A 95 -10.68 1.96 -9.81
C PHE A 95 -11.30 2.61 -8.57
N SER A 96 -11.76 3.84 -8.67
CA SER A 96 -12.40 4.58 -7.57
C SER A 96 -13.68 5.26 -8.05
N ASN A 97 -14.72 5.26 -7.22
CA ASN A 97 -15.97 5.97 -7.52
C ASN A 97 -15.85 7.50 -7.39
N ARG A 98 -14.76 8.01 -6.78
CA ARG A 98 -14.55 9.44 -6.52
C ARG A 98 -13.11 9.83 -6.79
N PRO A 99 -12.85 11.07 -7.30
CA PRO A 99 -11.49 11.55 -7.59
C PRO A 99 -10.75 12.08 -6.35
N LYS A 100 -11.40 12.12 -5.18
CA LYS A 100 -10.83 12.67 -3.92
C LYS A 100 -11.16 11.78 -2.74
N SER A 101 -10.26 11.81 -1.75
CA SER A 101 -10.39 11.13 -0.49
C SER A 101 -10.02 12.10 0.64
N ASP A 102 -11.01 12.68 1.27
CA ASP A 102 -10.85 13.73 2.27
C ASP A 102 -10.99 13.20 3.70
N ARG A 103 -11.89 12.24 3.91
CA ARG A 103 -12.25 11.65 5.20
C ARG A 103 -12.46 10.15 5.05
N ARG A 104 -12.45 9.42 6.17
CA ARG A 104 -12.69 7.97 6.16
C ARG A 104 -14.14 7.60 5.82
N ASP A 105 -15.07 8.50 6.12
CA ASP A 105 -16.52 8.37 5.98
C ASP A 105 -17.09 9.18 4.79
N ASP A 106 -16.32 9.35 3.72
CA ASP A 106 -16.67 10.17 2.55
C ASP A 106 -17.24 9.35 1.37
N ASP A 107 -17.82 8.17 1.63
CA ASP A 107 -18.42 7.25 0.63
C ASP A 107 -17.48 6.81 -0.51
N LEU A 108 -16.17 7.04 -0.35
CA LEU A 108 -15.19 6.56 -1.32
C LEU A 108 -15.07 5.04 -1.25
N THR A 109 -15.23 4.41 -2.40
CA THR A 109 -15.03 2.96 -2.58
C THR A 109 -14.01 2.69 -3.68
N LEU A 110 -13.31 1.57 -3.54
CA LEU A 110 -12.41 1.06 -4.57
C LEU A 110 -13.00 -0.22 -5.17
N SER A 111 -12.92 -0.33 -6.49
CA SER A 111 -13.28 -1.53 -7.24
C SER A 111 -12.03 -2.08 -7.90
N ASP A 112 -11.79 -3.40 -7.76
CA ASP A 112 -10.64 -4.09 -8.34
C ASP A 112 -9.27 -3.52 -7.93
N CYS A 113 -9.22 -2.79 -6.82
CA CYS A 113 -8.04 -2.14 -6.28
C CYS A 113 -8.00 -2.24 -4.76
N TYR A 114 -6.82 -2.56 -4.21
CA TYR A 114 -6.56 -2.61 -2.77
C TYR A 114 -5.30 -1.82 -2.45
N ILE A 115 -5.32 -1.04 -1.37
CA ILE A 115 -4.22 -0.15 -0.95
C ILE A 115 -3.68 -0.59 0.40
N THR A 116 -2.37 -0.81 0.46
CA THR A 116 -1.63 -1.08 1.68
C THR A 116 -0.34 -0.25 1.75
N ALA A 117 0.46 -0.43 2.79
CA ALA A 117 1.75 0.21 2.96
C ALA A 117 2.77 -0.73 3.59
N THR A 118 4.05 -0.44 3.40
CA THR A 118 5.18 -1.14 4.03
C THR A 118 5.09 -1.09 5.55
N ILE A 119 4.64 0.04 6.10
CA ILE A 119 4.31 0.20 7.52
C ILE A 119 2.96 0.91 7.69
N HIS A 120 2.25 0.53 8.73
CA HIS A 120 0.89 1.00 9.03
C HIS A 120 0.82 2.20 9.99
N CYS A 121 1.95 2.68 10.48
CA CYS A 121 2.07 3.85 11.36
C CYS A 121 2.82 4.97 10.65
N ALA A 122 2.44 6.23 10.91
CA ALA A 122 3.21 7.37 10.44
C ALA A 122 4.57 7.45 11.16
N PRO A 123 5.70 7.43 10.43
CA PRO A 123 7.00 7.62 11.06
C PRO A 123 7.39 9.10 11.11
N PRO A 124 8.17 9.55 12.11
CA PRO A 124 8.73 10.90 12.12
C PRO A 124 9.46 11.21 10.82
N LYS A 125 9.17 12.40 10.24
CA LYS A 125 9.77 12.87 8.97
C LYS A 125 9.60 11.90 7.79
N ASN A 126 8.59 11.04 7.80
CA ASN A 126 8.34 9.98 6.82
C ASN A 126 9.53 9.00 6.65
N LYS A 127 10.33 8.81 7.69
CA LYS A 127 11.50 7.93 7.71
C LYS A 127 11.34 6.81 8.74
N PRO A 128 10.86 5.63 8.32
CA PRO A 128 10.81 4.47 9.20
C PRO A 128 12.23 3.92 9.46
N LEU A 129 12.42 3.31 10.62
CA LEU A 129 13.62 2.55 10.93
C LEU A 129 13.52 1.15 10.30
N PRO A 130 14.67 0.51 9.97
CA PRO A 130 14.68 -0.86 9.44
C PRO A 130 13.88 -1.85 10.31
N GLN A 131 14.04 -1.77 11.63
CA GLN A 131 13.33 -2.64 12.58
C GLN A 131 11.81 -2.44 12.55
N GLU A 132 11.33 -1.22 12.30
CA GLU A 132 9.89 -0.91 12.21
C GLU A 132 9.29 -1.53 10.94
N ILE A 133 10.04 -1.54 9.85
CA ILE A 133 9.67 -2.22 8.61
C ILE A 133 9.58 -3.74 8.85
N GLU A 134 10.57 -4.33 9.53
CA GLU A 134 10.55 -5.77 9.83
C GLU A 134 9.40 -6.14 10.78
N ASN A 135 9.12 -5.32 11.80
CA ASN A 135 8.00 -5.55 12.72
C ASN A 135 6.63 -5.49 12.01
N CYS A 136 6.53 -4.69 10.95
CA CYS A 136 5.30 -4.48 10.20
C CYS A 136 5.12 -5.46 9.02
N ARG A 137 6.21 -6.04 8.50
CA ARG A 137 6.23 -6.97 7.37
C ARG A 137 5.22 -8.12 7.47
N PRO A 138 5.00 -8.77 8.63
CA PRO A 138 4.03 -9.86 8.73
C PRO A 138 2.62 -9.49 8.25
N TYR A 139 2.20 -8.22 8.38
CA TYR A 139 0.90 -7.77 7.89
C TYR A 139 0.85 -7.78 6.36
N LEU A 140 1.88 -7.25 5.68
CA LEU A 140 1.97 -7.28 4.22
C LEU A 140 2.05 -8.72 3.68
N LEU A 141 2.78 -9.62 4.36
CA LEU A 141 2.84 -11.04 3.97
C LEU A 141 1.48 -11.71 4.09
N GLU A 142 0.71 -11.38 5.13
CA GLU A 142 -0.64 -11.92 5.30
C GLU A 142 -1.62 -11.37 4.26
N GLU A 143 -1.49 -10.10 3.88
CA GLU A 143 -2.26 -9.54 2.76
C GLU A 143 -1.96 -10.25 1.45
N PHE A 144 -0.69 -10.55 1.14
CA PHE A 144 -0.33 -11.34 -0.04
C PHE A 144 -0.98 -12.73 -0.05
N ARG A 145 -1.21 -13.32 1.14
CA ARG A 145 -1.91 -14.62 1.28
C ARG A 145 -3.42 -14.50 1.09
N LEU A 146 -4.01 -13.40 1.53
CA LEU A 146 -5.46 -13.21 1.55
C LEU A 146 -6.01 -12.64 0.23
N LEU A 147 -5.23 -11.79 -0.46
CA LEU A 147 -5.60 -11.14 -1.72
C LEU A 147 -5.27 -12.05 -2.93
N LYS A 148 -6.08 -13.08 -3.12
CA LYS A 148 -5.79 -14.19 -4.06
C LYS A 148 -5.89 -13.82 -5.54
N LYS A 149 -6.56 -12.72 -5.88
CA LYS A 149 -6.78 -12.31 -7.27
C LYS A 149 -5.78 -11.27 -7.76
N VAL A 150 -4.83 -10.86 -6.93
CA VAL A 150 -3.82 -9.88 -7.32
C VAL A 150 -2.98 -10.39 -8.49
N ARG A 151 -2.96 -9.61 -9.57
CA ARG A 151 -2.19 -9.84 -10.81
C ARG A 151 -1.03 -8.87 -10.94
N ILE A 152 -1.24 -7.65 -10.44
CA ILE A 152 -0.26 -6.57 -10.53
C ILE A 152 -0.12 -5.86 -9.18
N ILE A 153 1.12 -5.60 -8.79
CA ILE A 153 1.48 -4.81 -7.60
C ILE A 153 2.10 -3.50 -8.07
N LEU A 154 1.45 -2.37 -7.76
CA LEU A 154 2.00 -1.04 -7.97
C LEU A 154 2.76 -0.60 -6.72
N ALA A 155 4.09 -0.45 -6.81
CA ALA A 155 4.92 0.06 -5.72
C ALA A 155 5.17 1.57 -5.87
N LEU A 156 4.72 2.36 -4.89
CA LEU A 156 4.84 3.81 -4.87
C LEU A 156 6.16 4.25 -4.19
N GLY A 157 7.19 4.44 -4.98
CA GLY A 157 8.53 4.86 -4.56
C GLY A 157 9.50 3.71 -4.29
N GLN A 158 10.79 4.05 -4.25
CA GLN A 158 11.88 3.08 -4.18
C GLN A 158 11.81 2.18 -2.94
N ILE A 159 11.50 2.74 -1.76
CA ILE A 159 11.45 1.94 -0.52
C ILE A 159 10.30 0.93 -0.60
N ALA A 160 9.10 1.36 -0.99
CA ALA A 160 7.96 0.47 -1.17
C ALA A 160 8.27 -0.65 -2.18
N PHE A 161 8.91 -0.32 -3.31
CA PHE A 161 9.35 -1.30 -4.30
C PHE A 161 10.32 -2.32 -3.71
N THR A 162 11.39 -1.87 -3.05
CA THR A 162 12.39 -2.76 -2.43
C THR A 162 11.76 -3.68 -1.39
N GLN A 163 10.84 -3.15 -0.56
CA GLN A 163 10.19 -3.94 0.49
C GLN A 163 9.15 -4.91 -0.08
N THR A 164 8.46 -4.54 -1.17
CA THR A 164 7.59 -5.45 -1.93
C THR A 164 8.39 -6.63 -2.47
N LEU A 165 9.52 -6.38 -3.14
CA LEU A 165 10.40 -7.44 -3.66
C LEU A 165 10.90 -8.36 -2.54
N ARG A 166 11.33 -7.79 -1.41
CA ARG A 166 11.78 -8.55 -0.24
C ARG A 166 10.66 -9.42 0.33
N SER A 167 9.46 -8.89 0.42
CA SER A 167 8.29 -9.62 0.91
C SER A 167 7.87 -10.74 -0.05
N LEU A 168 7.93 -10.52 -1.35
CA LEU A 168 7.66 -11.55 -2.37
C LEU A 168 8.67 -12.71 -2.30
N ARG A 169 9.97 -12.42 -2.06
CA ARG A 169 10.98 -13.47 -1.83
C ARG A 169 10.60 -14.36 -0.64
N LEU A 170 10.12 -13.76 0.46
CA LEU A 170 9.73 -14.49 1.66
C LEU A 170 8.50 -15.38 1.46
N VAL A 171 7.65 -15.07 0.50
CA VAL A 171 6.50 -15.91 0.13
C VAL A 171 6.78 -16.81 -1.09
N GLY A 172 8.06 -17.00 -1.45
CA GLY A 172 8.51 -18.02 -2.40
C GLY A 172 8.63 -17.58 -3.85
N TYR A 173 8.62 -16.26 -4.15
CA TYR A 173 8.89 -15.78 -5.51
C TYR A 173 10.39 -15.71 -5.80
N GLU A 174 10.77 -16.02 -7.04
CA GLU A 174 12.11 -15.75 -7.56
C GLU A 174 12.21 -14.28 -7.96
N ILE A 175 13.04 -13.55 -7.22
CA ILE A 175 13.24 -12.13 -7.45
C ILE A 175 14.70 -11.90 -7.82
N PRO A 176 15.06 -11.72 -9.11
CA PRO A 176 16.40 -11.35 -9.52
C PRO A 176 16.74 -9.92 -9.06
N ASN A 177 17.90 -9.41 -9.45
CA ASN A 177 18.23 -8.02 -9.19
C ASN A 177 17.41 -7.10 -10.11
N LEU A 178 16.35 -6.51 -9.58
CA LEU A 178 15.43 -5.64 -10.29
C LEU A 178 15.69 -4.18 -9.89
N PRO A 179 16.26 -3.33 -10.76
CA PRO A 179 16.49 -1.94 -10.44
C PRO A 179 15.19 -1.14 -10.41
N PHE A 180 15.05 -0.26 -9.41
CA PHE A 180 13.92 0.67 -9.36
C PHE A 180 13.98 1.66 -10.54
N GLY A 181 12.82 1.94 -11.13
CA GLY A 181 12.65 2.98 -12.16
C GLY A 181 11.16 3.26 -12.39
N HIS A 182 10.82 4.52 -12.63
CA HIS A 182 9.45 4.91 -12.96
C HIS A 182 8.97 4.21 -14.24
N GLY A 183 7.77 3.62 -14.19
CA GLY A 183 7.16 2.92 -15.33
C GLY A 183 7.77 1.55 -15.65
N ARG A 184 8.78 1.08 -14.88
CA ARG A 184 9.34 -0.27 -15.08
C ARG A 184 8.37 -1.32 -14.58
N LEU A 185 8.07 -2.26 -15.46
CA LEU A 185 7.23 -3.42 -15.22
C LEU A 185 8.11 -4.67 -15.21
N TYR A 186 7.92 -5.51 -14.20
CA TYR A 186 8.61 -6.79 -14.04
C TYR A 186 7.59 -7.89 -13.87
N ARG A 187 7.85 -9.06 -14.46
CA ARG A 187 7.10 -10.28 -14.21
C ARG A 187 7.99 -11.21 -13.39
N VAL A 188 7.46 -11.70 -12.27
CA VAL A 188 8.16 -12.63 -11.39
C VAL A 188 7.27 -13.84 -11.13
N SER A 189 7.90 -15.01 -11.02
CA SER A 189 7.23 -16.29 -10.82
C SER A 189 7.64 -16.92 -9.51
N ARG A 190 6.84 -17.83 -9.00
CA ARG A 190 7.19 -18.67 -7.85
C ARG A 190 8.28 -19.67 -8.22
N ARG A 191 9.11 -20.05 -7.25
CA ARG A 191 10.03 -21.18 -7.37
C ARG A 191 9.25 -22.47 -7.52
N GLU A 192 9.56 -23.25 -8.54
CA GLU A 192 9.12 -24.63 -8.61
C GLU A 192 9.75 -25.44 -7.46
N GLY A 193 8.93 -26.08 -6.62
CA GLY A 193 9.41 -26.89 -5.49
C GLY A 193 9.95 -26.12 -4.27
N GLY A 194 9.82 -24.82 -4.23
CA GLY A 194 10.29 -23.99 -3.11
C GLY A 194 9.53 -24.26 -1.82
N LYS A 195 10.26 -24.62 -0.75
CA LYS A 195 9.70 -24.73 0.60
C LYS A 195 9.29 -23.34 1.08
N ASP A 196 8.03 -23.12 1.39
CA ASP A 196 7.55 -21.93 2.08
C ASP A 196 8.27 -21.80 3.43
N PHE A 197 9.05 -20.73 3.61
CA PHE A 197 9.76 -20.44 4.88
C PHE A 197 8.82 -20.13 6.05
N LEU A 198 7.54 -19.91 5.77
CA LEU A 198 6.50 -19.67 6.78
C LEU A 198 5.61 -20.91 6.92
N ARG A 199 6.18 -22.00 7.43
CA ARG A 199 5.43 -23.23 7.68
C ARG A 199 4.38 -23.06 8.76
N SER A 200 3.09 -23.17 8.36
CA SER A 200 2.12 -24.10 8.94
C SER A 200 0.91 -24.34 8.01
N ASP A 201 0.79 -23.61 6.90
CA ASP A 201 -0.30 -23.89 5.95
C ASP A 201 0.19 -23.72 4.50
N ARG A 202 -0.07 -24.73 3.66
CA ARG A 202 0.42 -24.87 2.26
C ARG A 202 -0.19 -23.89 1.26
N ARG A 203 -0.48 -22.63 1.64
CA ARG A 203 -1.19 -21.66 0.81
C ARG A 203 -0.61 -20.25 0.96
N ALA A 204 0.63 -20.05 0.57
CA ALA A 204 1.10 -18.69 0.31
C ALA A 204 0.64 -18.31 -1.11
N ASP A 205 -0.41 -17.52 -1.22
CA ASP A 205 -1.19 -17.43 -2.44
C ASP A 205 -1.35 -16.00 -2.94
N LEU A 206 -0.52 -15.60 -3.85
CA LEU A 206 -0.95 -14.87 -5.04
C LEU A 206 -1.20 -15.97 -6.08
N SER A 207 -2.41 -16.41 -6.29
CA SER A 207 -2.83 -17.73 -6.78
C SER A 207 -2.44 -18.13 -8.21
N THR A 208 -1.69 -17.33 -8.95
CA THR A 208 -1.40 -17.58 -10.37
C THR A 208 0.03 -18.04 -10.66
N GLY A 209 0.84 -18.29 -9.63
CA GLY A 209 2.25 -18.64 -9.84
C GLY A 209 3.13 -17.50 -10.38
N ALA A 210 2.57 -16.45 -10.93
CA ALA A 210 3.27 -15.27 -11.43
C ALA A 210 2.54 -13.99 -11.03
N VAL A 211 3.30 -12.90 -10.76
CA VAL A 211 2.76 -11.57 -10.48
C VAL A 211 3.57 -10.51 -11.22
N LYS A 212 2.88 -9.46 -11.68
CA LYS A 212 3.52 -8.30 -12.31
C LYS A 212 3.79 -7.24 -11.23
N ILE A 213 4.96 -6.59 -11.27
CA ILE A 213 5.35 -5.54 -10.34
C ILE A 213 5.66 -4.29 -11.15
N LEU A 214 4.88 -3.25 -10.95
CA LEU A 214 5.08 -1.95 -11.59
C LEU A 214 5.63 -0.96 -10.57
N ALA A 215 6.72 -0.29 -10.92
CA ALA A 215 7.36 0.71 -10.07
C ALA A 215 7.03 2.13 -10.56
N THR A 216 6.71 3.03 -9.65
CA THR A 216 6.54 4.45 -9.96
C THR A 216 7.15 5.35 -8.90
N TYR A 217 7.52 6.58 -9.26
CA TYR A 217 7.84 7.59 -8.26
C TYR A 217 6.65 7.82 -7.34
N HIS A 218 6.93 8.00 -6.05
CA HIS A 218 5.88 8.33 -5.08
C HIS A 218 5.28 9.71 -5.41
N PRO A 219 3.95 9.91 -5.40
CA PRO A 219 3.30 11.19 -5.66
C PRO A 219 3.44 12.17 -4.48
N SER A 220 4.64 12.23 -3.88
CA SER A 220 4.98 13.16 -2.81
C SER A 220 5.07 14.58 -3.31
N GLN A 221 4.85 15.54 -2.41
CA GLN A 221 5.00 16.96 -2.72
C GLN A 221 6.36 17.27 -3.35
N GLN A 222 7.45 16.67 -2.87
CA GLN A 222 8.78 16.83 -3.43
C GLN A 222 8.85 16.41 -4.91
N ASN A 223 8.37 15.20 -5.25
CA ASN A 223 8.43 14.72 -6.64
C ASN A 223 7.50 15.48 -7.58
N THR A 224 6.34 15.91 -7.09
CA THR A 224 5.36 16.62 -7.92
C THR A 224 5.70 18.09 -8.13
N GLN A 225 6.30 18.76 -7.15
CA GLN A 225 6.72 20.17 -7.29
C GLN A 225 8.01 20.34 -8.11
N THR A 226 8.90 19.36 -8.06
CA THR A 226 10.14 19.38 -8.84
C THR A 226 9.96 18.88 -10.28
N GLY A 227 8.76 18.48 -10.68
CA GLY A 227 8.48 17.91 -12.00
C GLY A 227 9.03 16.49 -12.22
N ARG A 228 9.63 15.87 -11.18
CA ARG A 228 10.11 14.48 -11.27
C ARG A 228 8.97 13.49 -11.54
N LEU A 229 7.76 13.81 -11.07
CA LEU A 229 6.53 13.11 -11.40
C LEU A 229 5.49 14.15 -11.86
N THR A 230 5.03 14.00 -13.09
CA THR A 230 3.97 14.84 -13.68
C THR A 230 2.63 14.09 -13.72
N ARG A 231 1.51 14.81 -13.89
CA ARG A 231 0.18 14.22 -14.05
C ARG A 231 0.11 13.25 -15.23
N PRO A 232 0.59 13.59 -16.44
CA PRO A 232 0.61 12.65 -17.56
C PRO A 232 1.43 11.38 -17.26
N MET A 233 2.63 11.51 -16.68
CA MET A 233 3.45 10.36 -16.30
C MET A 233 2.70 9.43 -15.32
N PHE A 234 2.00 9.99 -14.35
CA PHE A 234 1.28 9.20 -13.36
C PHE A 234 0.02 8.53 -13.96
N ARG A 235 -0.68 9.21 -14.88
CA ARG A 235 -1.81 8.66 -15.65
C ARG A 235 -1.37 7.46 -16.47
N GLN A 236 -0.27 7.55 -17.22
CA GLN A 236 0.29 6.44 -18.02
C GLN A 236 0.55 5.18 -17.18
N ILE A 237 0.89 5.30 -15.89
CA ILE A 237 1.02 4.15 -14.99
C ILE A 237 -0.31 3.39 -14.88
N PHE A 238 -1.43 4.10 -14.74
CA PHE A 238 -2.74 3.46 -14.58
C PHE A 238 -3.33 2.98 -15.91
N GLU A 239 -3.03 3.63 -17.02
CA GLU A 239 -3.33 3.13 -18.38
C GLU A 239 -2.64 1.79 -18.60
N LYS A 240 -1.34 1.72 -18.33
CA LYS A 240 -0.57 0.47 -18.40
C LYS A 240 -1.13 -0.62 -17.46
N ILE A 241 -1.56 -0.28 -16.25
CA ILE A 241 -2.19 -1.24 -15.34
C ILE A 241 -3.48 -1.79 -15.95
N ARG A 242 -4.30 -0.98 -16.60
CA ARG A 242 -5.55 -1.42 -17.24
C ARG A 242 -5.28 -2.36 -18.42
N GLU A 243 -4.29 -2.05 -19.25
CA GLU A 243 -3.83 -2.93 -20.33
C GLU A 243 -3.41 -4.29 -19.76
N GLU A 244 -2.50 -4.31 -18.79
CA GLU A 244 -1.96 -5.53 -18.19
C GLU A 244 -3.00 -6.39 -17.43
N ILE A 245 -4.07 -5.79 -16.92
CA ILE A 245 -5.20 -6.51 -16.30
C ILE A 245 -6.18 -6.99 -17.36
N GLY A 246 -6.36 -6.26 -18.48
CA GLY A 246 -7.30 -6.57 -19.56
C GLY A 246 -6.83 -7.66 -20.51
N GLU A 247 -5.53 -7.84 -20.72
CA GLU A 247 -4.95 -8.82 -21.65
C GLU A 247 -5.12 -10.29 -21.22
N GLU A 248 -5.62 -10.57 -20.01
CA GLU A 248 -5.76 -11.93 -19.46
C GLU A 248 -7.26 -12.37 -19.35
N GLN A 249 -8.12 -11.96 -20.30
CA GLN A 249 -9.50 -12.49 -20.40
C GLN A 249 -9.56 -13.76 -21.24
#